data_8c69bcfc09d04b9bd168a3284ff09d78
#
_entry.id   8c69bcfc09d04b9bd168a3284ff09d78
#
_cell.length_a   1.000
_cell.length_b   1.000
_cell.length_c   1.000
_cell.angle_alpha   90.00
_cell.angle_beta   90.00
_cell.angle_gamma   90.00
#
_symmetry.space_group_name_H-M   'P 1'
#
loop_
_entity.id
_entity.type
_entity.pdbx_description
1 polymer ?
#
loop_
_entity_poly.entity_id
_entity_poly.type
_entity_poly.pdbx_seq_one_letter_code
_entity_poly.pdbx_strand_id
1 'polypeptide(L)'
;MRVCLWVAVLAGAALWASDGAGGATLRGKLILHQGSPAAVETEDHRRVFLEGDESTSKVLADQRLNGFEVEARGRFTAPDHFLIDPFHTRGLMARRDGKLKLITYYCDVCDIRTNLPGPCVCCQRETTLELRDPDQR
;
A
#
# COMPACT_ATOMS: atom_id res chain seq x y z
N MET A 1 36.09 -8.91 -57.09
CA MET A 1 35.16 -9.64 -56.21
C MET A 1 34.90 -8.79 -54.96
N ARG A 2 33.73 -8.18 -54.88
CA ARG A 2 33.30 -7.34 -53.73
C ARG A 2 32.31 -8.15 -52.90
N VAL A 3 32.72 -8.51 -51.68
CA VAL A 3 31.84 -9.20 -50.71
C VAL A 3 31.16 -8.13 -49.88
N CYS A 4 29.83 -7.96 -50.08
CA CYS A 4 29.01 -7.11 -49.24
C CYS A 4 28.62 -7.89 -47.97
N LEU A 5 29.16 -7.47 -46.83
CA LEU A 5 28.72 -7.94 -45.52
C LEU A 5 27.40 -7.22 -45.15
N TRP A 6 26.32 -7.97 -45.06
CA TRP A 6 25.07 -7.50 -44.48
C TRP A 6 25.14 -7.67 -42.97
N VAL A 7 25.14 -6.57 -42.25
CA VAL A 7 24.97 -6.58 -40.78
C VAL A 7 23.48 -6.56 -40.50
N ALA A 8 22.95 -7.67 -40.02
CA ALA A 8 21.58 -7.75 -39.53
C ALA A 8 21.53 -7.14 -38.13
N VAL A 9 20.91 -5.97 -38.00
CA VAL A 9 20.58 -5.36 -36.72
C VAL A 9 19.33 -6.07 -36.20
N LEU A 10 19.51 -6.93 -35.20
CA LEU A 10 18.39 -7.50 -34.40
C LEU A 10 17.88 -6.41 -33.46
N ALA A 11 16.77 -5.79 -33.83
CA ALA A 11 15.98 -4.95 -32.90
C ALA A 11 15.34 -5.85 -31.84
N GLY A 12 15.90 -5.87 -30.65
CA GLY A 12 15.31 -6.51 -29.50
C GLY A 12 14.05 -5.77 -29.09
N ALA A 13 12.88 -6.30 -29.45
CA ALA A 13 11.62 -5.87 -28.89
C ALA A 13 11.60 -6.26 -27.41
N ALA A 14 11.72 -5.27 -26.52
CA ALA A 14 11.43 -5.46 -25.11
C ALA A 14 9.94 -5.79 -24.96
N LEU A 15 9.66 -7.07 -24.78
CA LEU A 15 8.33 -7.54 -24.39
C LEU A 15 8.06 -7.00 -22.99
N TRP A 16 7.27 -5.96 -22.92
CA TRP A 16 6.60 -5.54 -21.69
C TRP A 16 5.59 -6.65 -21.39
N ALA A 17 5.96 -7.55 -20.49
CA ALA A 17 5.01 -8.49 -19.92
C ALA A 17 3.96 -7.68 -19.18
N SER A 18 2.81 -7.50 -19.78
CA SER A 18 1.58 -7.12 -19.09
C SER A 18 1.22 -8.30 -18.22
N ASP A 19 1.51 -8.22 -16.91
CA ASP A 19 1.00 -9.15 -15.93
C ASP A 19 -0.52 -9.12 -15.95
N GLY A 20 -1.08 -10.12 -16.61
CA GLY A 20 -2.51 -10.36 -16.64
C GLY A 20 -3.00 -10.74 -15.25
N ALA A 21 -4.09 -10.12 -14.80
CA ALA A 21 -5.03 -10.53 -13.74
C ALA A 21 -4.45 -10.93 -12.35
N GLY A 22 -3.18 -10.78 -12.08
CA GLY A 22 -2.57 -10.88 -10.75
C GLY A 22 -2.37 -9.48 -10.18
N GLY A 23 -2.92 -9.20 -9.00
CA GLY A 23 -2.77 -7.89 -8.37
C GLY A 23 -1.29 -7.52 -8.20
N ALA A 24 -0.97 -6.23 -8.41
CA ALA A 24 0.36 -5.69 -8.17
C ALA A 24 0.59 -5.49 -6.67
N THR A 25 1.85 -5.47 -6.26
CA THR A 25 2.27 -5.14 -4.91
C THR A 25 3.16 -3.91 -4.94
N LEU A 26 2.78 -2.89 -4.17
CA LEU A 26 3.54 -1.67 -3.99
C LEU A 26 4.13 -1.64 -2.58
N ARG A 27 5.43 -1.39 -2.46
CA ARG A 27 6.15 -1.33 -1.18
C ARG A 27 6.86 0.00 -1.03
N GLY A 28 6.93 0.49 0.18
CA GLY A 28 7.71 1.67 0.52
C GLY A 28 7.19 2.38 1.77
N LYS A 29 7.66 3.58 1.96
CA LYS A 29 7.33 4.42 3.10
C LYS A 29 6.06 5.21 2.87
N LEU A 30 5.10 5.10 3.77
CA LEU A 30 3.86 5.85 3.69
C LEU A 30 4.10 7.32 4.04
N ILE A 31 3.68 8.21 3.17
CA ILE A 31 3.79 9.66 3.31
C ILE A 31 2.38 10.24 3.41
N LEU A 32 2.07 10.79 4.56
CA LEU A 32 0.79 11.43 4.85
C LEU A 32 1.02 12.88 5.23
N HIS A 33 0.36 13.79 4.51
CA HIS A 33 0.34 15.22 4.82
C HIS A 33 -1.12 15.68 4.86
N GLN A 34 -1.45 16.51 5.83
CA GLN A 34 -2.80 17.09 5.91
C GLN A 34 -3.14 17.84 4.61
N GLY A 35 -4.32 17.56 4.06
CA GLY A 35 -4.79 18.20 2.84
C GLY A 35 -4.18 17.69 1.54
N SER A 36 -3.31 16.67 1.60
CA SER A 36 -2.73 16.02 0.42
C SER A 36 -3.14 14.56 0.32
N PRO A 37 -3.24 14.00 -0.89
CA PRO A 37 -3.45 12.57 -1.05
C PRO A 37 -2.34 11.75 -0.39
N ALA A 38 -2.71 10.60 0.20
CA ALA A 38 -1.75 9.64 0.71
C ALA A 38 -0.86 9.12 -0.41
N ALA A 39 0.43 8.91 -0.12
CA ALA A 39 1.38 8.39 -1.10
C ALA A 39 2.36 7.42 -0.45
N VAL A 40 2.95 6.55 -1.27
CA VAL A 40 4.09 5.72 -0.91
C VAL A 40 5.33 6.24 -1.63
N GLU A 41 6.41 6.45 -0.88
CA GLU A 41 7.73 6.65 -1.44
C GLU A 41 8.43 5.30 -1.54
N THR A 42 8.73 4.88 -2.76
CA THR A 42 9.40 3.61 -3.06
C THR A 42 10.91 3.70 -2.82
N GLU A 43 11.62 2.57 -2.84
CA GLU A 43 13.07 2.53 -2.63
C GLU A 43 13.85 3.34 -3.69
N ASP A 44 13.32 3.47 -4.91
CA ASP A 44 13.87 4.30 -5.99
C ASP A 44 13.40 5.77 -5.92
N HIS A 45 12.89 6.20 -4.77
CA HIS A 45 12.42 7.57 -4.48
C HIS A 45 11.30 8.07 -5.39
N ARG A 46 10.55 7.17 -6.01
CA ARG A 46 9.32 7.54 -6.71
C ARG A 46 8.18 7.68 -5.71
N ARG A 47 7.35 8.69 -5.94
CA ARG A 47 6.11 8.88 -5.18
C ARG A 47 4.94 8.32 -5.96
N VAL A 48 4.20 7.42 -5.35
CA VAL A 48 2.99 6.80 -5.91
C VAL A 48 1.82 7.12 -5.00
N PHE A 49 0.81 7.78 -5.54
CA PHE A 49 -0.41 8.14 -4.82
C PHE A 49 -1.29 6.92 -4.61
N LEU A 50 -1.87 6.81 -3.42
CA LEU A 50 -2.73 5.71 -3.04
C LEU A 50 -4.20 6.11 -3.13
N GLU A 51 -4.98 5.25 -3.74
CA GLU A 51 -6.43 5.33 -3.81
C GLU A 51 -7.04 4.05 -3.22
N GLY A 52 -8.25 4.14 -2.68
CA GLY A 52 -8.93 2.99 -2.11
C GLY A 52 -10.41 3.26 -1.86
N ASP A 53 -11.09 2.25 -1.34
CA ASP A 53 -12.47 2.39 -0.89
C ASP A 53 -12.59 3.34 0.31
N GLU A 54 -13.81 3.58 0.79
CA GLU A 54 -14.07 4.47 1.92
C GLU A 54 -13.31 4.02 3.19
N SER A 55 -13.26 2.72 3.45
CA SER A 55 -12.56 2.14 4.61
C SER A 55 -11.06 2.37 4.52
N THR A 56 -10.47 2.11 3.37
CA THR A 56 -9.06 2.36 3.09
C THR A 56 -8.73 3.84 3.21
N SER A 57 -9.58 4.72 2.69
CA SER A 57 -9.40 6.17 2.76
C SER A 57 -9.40 6.67 4.20
N LYS A 58 -10.24 6.12 5.08
CA LYS A 58 -10.24 6.45 6.51
C LYS A 58 -8.93 6.06 7.20
N VAL A 59 -8.38 4.88 6.87
CA VAL A 59 -7.08 4.44 7.40
C VAL A 59 -5.95 5.31 6.86
N LEU A 60 -5.96 5.64 5.57
CA LEU A 60 -4.96 6.52 4.95
C LEU A 60 -5.03 7.98 5.44
N ALA A 61 -6.11 8.39 6.06
CA ALA A 61 -6.24 9.70 6.71
C ALA A 61 -5.62 9.75 8.11
N ASP A 62 -5.29 8.60 8.71
CA ASP A 62 -4.72 8.53 10.04
C ASP A 62 -3.23 8.90 10.05
N GLN A 63 -2.93 10.11 10.52
CA GLN A 63 -1.58 10.65 10.55
C GLN A 63 -0.58 9.84 11.41
N ARG A 64 -1.07 8.97 12.30
CA ARG A 64 -0.23 8.07 13.12
C ARG A 64 0.53 7.06 12.25
N LEU A 65 0.03 6.78 11.05
CA LEU A 65 0.67 5.89 10.08
C LEU A 65 1.77 6.55 9.24
N ASN A 66 1.92 7.87 9.33
CA ASN A 66 2.93 8.58 8.56
C ASN A 66 4.33 8.04 8.86
N GLY A 67 5.09 7.74 7.82
CA GLY A 67 6.45 7.19 7.94
C GLY A 67 6.53 5.68 8.13
N PHE A 68 5.41 4.96 8.21
CA PHE A 68 5.44 3.51 8.29
C PHE A 68 5.86 2.90 6.96
N GLU A 69 6.68 1.85 7.03
CA GLU A 69 6.88 0.96 5.88
C GLU A 69 5.61 0.17 5.65
N VAL A 70 5.10 0.19 4.42
CA VAL A 70 3.85 -0.48 4.07
C VAL A 70 4.00 -1.37 2.84
N GLU A 71 3.11 -2.34 2.74
CA GLU A 71 2.87 -3.12 1.55
C GLU A 71 1.40 -2.95 1.15
N ALA A 72 1.18 -2.41 -0.03
CA ALA A 72 -0.15 -2.27 -0.62
C ALA A 72 -0.33 -3.29 -1.75
N ARG A 73 -1.48 -3.94 -1.81
CA ARG A 73 -1.91 -4.85 -2.87
C ARG A 73 -3.03 -4.21 -3.66
N GLY A 74 -2.98 -4.34 -4.95
CA GLY A 74 -3.95 -3.70 -5.84
C GLY A 74 -3.45 -3.61 -7.27
N ARG A 75 -3.71 -2.51 -7.94
CA ARG A 75 -3.28 -2.28 -9.32
C ARG A 75 -2.91 -0.82 -9.57
N PHE A 76 -2.01 -0.60 -10.50
CA PHE A 76 -1.74 0.74 -11.02
C PHE A 76 -2.89 1.18 -11.91
N THR A 77 -3.43 2.38 -11.66
CA THR A 77 -4.42 3.07 -12.49
C THR A 77 -3.76 4.11 -13.40
N ALA A 78 -2.57 4.57 -13.00
CA ALA A 78 -1.66 5.43 -13.76
C ALA A 78 -0.22 5.14 -13.30
N PRO A 79 0.84 5.63 -13.96
CA PRO A 79 2.23 5.37 -13.57
C PRO A 79 2.56 5.78 -12.13
N ASP A 80 1.85 6.76 -11.59
CA ASP A 80 2.02 7.33 -10.24
C ASP A 80 0.77 7.20 -9.36
N HIS A 81 -0.23 6.39 -9.76
CA HIS A 81 -1.45 6.13 -9.01
C HIS A 81 -1.67 4.63 -8.82
N PHE A 82 -1.97 4.22 -7.61
CA PHE A 82 -2.18 2.84 -7.22
C PHE A 82 -3.51 2.69 -6.47
N LEU A 83 -4.42 1.92 -7.03
CA LEU A 83 -5.69 1.57 -6.41
C LEU A 83 -5.50 0.31 -5.55
N ILE A 84 -5.66 0.47 -4.24
CA ILE A 84 -5.60 -0.62 -3.27
C ILE A 84 -6.84 -1.51 -3.43
N ASP A 85 -6.63 -2.83 -3.32
CA ASP A 85 -7.73 -3.79 -3.34
C ASP A 85 -8.75 -3.50 -2.23
N PRO A 86 -10.03 -3.76 -2.46
CA PRO A 86 -11.07 -3.60 -1.45
C PRO A 86 -10.72 -4.35 -0.16
N PHE A 87 -11.18 -3.79 0.97
CA PHE A 87 -10.85 -4.25 2.32
C PHE A 87 -9.37 -4.05 2.68
N HIS A 88 -9.06 -2.85 3.17
CA HIS A 88 -7.70 -2.46 3.57
C HIS A 88 -6.99 -3.48 4.48
N THR A 89 -7.71 -4.29 5.25
CA THR A 89 -7.14 -5.38 6.07
C THR A 89 -6.40 -6.44 5.25
N ARG A 90 -6.64 -6.50 3.95
CA ARG A 90 -5.92 -7.37 3.00
C ARG A 90 -5.06 -6.58 2.03
N GLY A 91 -5.54 -5.38 1.66
CA GLY A 91 -4.93 -4.53 0.65
C GLY A 91 -3.81 -3.62 1.19
N LEU A 92 -3.78 -3.33 2.50
CA LEU A 92 -2.78 -2.43 3.10
C LEU A 92 -2.28 -3.00 4.41
N MET A 93 -1.00 -3.33 4.48
CA MET A 93 -0.35 -3.88 5.67
C MET A 93 0.88 -3.04 6.03
N ALA A 94 1.12 -2.88 7.32
CA ALA A 94 2.36 -2.29 7.81
C ALA A 94 3.47 -3.34 7.85
N ARG A 95 4.70 -2.94 7.53
CA ARG A 95 5.88 -3.78 7.71
C ARG A 95 6.64 -3.36 8.96
N ARG A 96 6.82 -4.29 9.88
CA ARG A 96 7.62 -4.08 11.08
C ARG A 96 8.49 -5.31 11.36
N ASP A 97 9.77 -5.09 11.62
CA ASP A 97 10.75 -6.16 11.91
C ASP A 97 10.75 -7.26 10.82
N GLY A 98 10.65 -6.84 9.55
CA GLY A 98 10.62 -7.74 8.39
C GLY A 98 9.31 -8.50 8.19
N LYS A 99 8.31 -8.31 9.06
CA LYS A 99 7.01 -9.00 9.00
C LYS A 99 5.89 -8.06 8.62
N LEU A 100 4.90 -8.58 7.88
CA LEU A 100 3.67 -7.87 7.59
C LEU A 100 2.73 -7.95 8.80
N LYS A 101 2.17 -6.80 9.16
CA LYS A 101 1.24 -6.63 10.29
C LYS A 101 -0.06 -6.03 9.80
N LEU A 102 -1.17 -6.48 10.37
CA LEU A 102 -2.46 -5.84 10.21
C LEU A 102 -2.47 -4.50 10.94
N ILE A 103 -3.05 -3.50 10.31
CA ILE A 103 -3.33 -2.20 10.92
C ILE A 103 -4.68 -2.31 11.60
N THR A 104 -4.70 -2.21 12.93
CA THR A 104 -5.90 -2.30 13.76
C THR A 104 -5.91 -1.20 14.81
N TYR A 105 -7.05 -1.04 15.46
CA TYR A 105 -7.29 -0.01 16.48
C TYR A 105 -7.92 -0.65 17.70
N TYR A 106 -7.37 -0.36 18.87
CA TYR A 106 -7.74 -1.00 20.12
C TYR A 106 -8.21 0.01 21.17
N CYS A 107 -9.31 -0.32 21.84
CA CYS A 107 -9.76 0.39 23.02
C CYS A 107 -9.43 -0.43 24.27
N ASP A 108 -8.54 0.07 25.10
CA ASP A 108 -8.08 -0.56 26.34
C ASP A 108 -9.14 -0.57 27.45
N VAL A 109 -10.13 0.31 27.38
CA VAL A 109 -11.21 0.40 28.37
C VAL A 109 -12.29 -0.64 28.12
N CYS A 110 -12.66 -0.87 26.86
CA CYS A 110 -13.73 -1.77 26.47
C CYS A 110 -13.25 -3.12 25.95
N ASP A 111 -11.93 -3.29 25.79
CA ASP A 111 -11.30 -4.46 25.16
C ASP A 111 -11.87 -4.76 23.76
N ILE A 112 -12.10 -3.68 22.98
CA ILE A 112 -12.67 -3.76 21.64
C ILE A 112 -11.59 -3.41 20.61
N ARG A 113 -11.48 -4.26 19.58
CA ARG A 113 -10.66 -3.99 18.39
C ARG A 113 -11.50 -3.69 17.18
N THR A 114 -11.05 -2.72 16.39
CA THR A 114 -11.66 -2.36 15.12
C THR A 114 -10.60 -2.28 14.03
N ASN A 115 -11.05 -2.25 12.78
CA ASN A 115 -10.16 -2.08 11.63
C ASN A 115 -10.15 -0.63 11.12
N LEU A 116 -10.89 0.26 11.77
CA LEU A 116 -11.00 1.67 11.38
C LEU A 116 -10.56 2.58 12.52
N PRO A 117 -9.88 3.69 12.21
CA PRO A 117 -9.53 4.70 13.21
C PRO A 117 -10.77 5.43 13.70
N GLY A 118 -10.65 6.03 14.86
CA GLY A 118 -11.68 6.86 15.46
C GLY A 118 -12.07 6.43 16.87
N PRO A 119 -13.13 7.02 17.40
CA PRO A 119 -13.57 6.74 18.76
C PRO A 119 -14.16 5.33 18.89
N CYS A 120 -13.96 4.73 20.06
CA CYS A 120 -14.54 3.45 20.41
C CYS A 120 -16.08 3.52 20.37
N VAL A 121 -16.71 2.55 19.75
CA VAL A 121 -18.17 2.49 19.60
C VAL A 121 -18.89 2.35 20.94
N CYS A 122 -18.21 1.90 21.98
CA CYS A 122 -18.76 1.70 23.32
C CYS A 122 -18.58 2.93 24.23
N CYS A 123 -17.33 3.33 24.48
CA CYS A 123 -17.02 4.39 25.46
C CYS A 123 -16.68 5.75 24.83
N GLN A 124 -16.66 5.85 23.51
CA GLN A 124 -16.33 7.05 22.74
C GLN A 124 -14.91 7.61 22.97
N ARG A 125 -14.03 6.86 23.64
CA ARG A 125 -12.62 7.22 23.75
C ARG A 125 -11.90 6.94 22.44
N GLU A 126 -10.89 7.73 22.17
CA GLU A 126 -10.02 7.51 21.01
C GLU A 126 -9.32 6.15 21.11
N THR A 127 -9.31 5.40 20.02
CA THR A 127 -8.66 4.09 19.96
C THR A 127 -7.15 4.24 19.68
N THR A 128 -6.37 3.30 20.20
CA THR A 128 -4.93 3.24 19.98
C THR A 128 -4.61 2.44 18.71
N LEU A 129 -3.70 2.95 17.89
CA LEU A 129 -3.17 2.22 16.74
C LEU A 129 -2.38 0.99 17.22
N GLU A 130 -2.75 -0.18 16.73
CA GLU A 130 -2.12 -1.45 17.06
C GLU A 130 -1.73 -2.21 15.78
N LEU A 131 -0.51 -2.73 15.74
CA LEU A 131 -0.04 -3.61 14.67
C LEU A 131 -0.10 -5.06 15.14
N ARG A 132 -0.88 -5.89 14.45
CA ARG A 132 -1.09 -7.30 14.82
C ARG A 132 -0.54 -8.28 13.78
N ASP A 133 -0.11 -9.44 14.25
CA ASP A 133 0.20 -10.54 13.35
C ASP A 133 -1.09 -11.03 12.66
N PRO A 134 -1.05 -11.30 11.35
CA PRO A 134 -2.23 -11.78 10.61
C PRO A 134 -2.83 -13.06 11.17
N ASP A 135 -2.01 -13.89 11.82
CA ASP A 135 -2.41 -15.20 12.36
C ASP A 135 -3.00 -15.13 13.78
N GLN A 136 -2.92 -13.96 14.43
CA GLN A 136 -3.54 -13.71 15.74
C GLN A 136 -5.00 -13.29 15.56
N ARG A 137 -5.90 -14.26 15.58
CA ARG A 137 -7.35 -14.03 15.65
C ARG A 137 -7.83 -13.94 17.09
#